data_7c561f9706487da89fd125f5a87588ff
#
_entry.id   7c561f9706487da89fd125f5a87588ff
#
_cell.length_a   1.000
_cell.length_b   1.000
_cell.length_c   1.000
_cell.angle_alpha   90.00
_cell.angle_beta   90.00
_cell.angle_gamma   90.00
#
_symmetry.space_group_name_H-M   'P 1'
#
loop_
_entity.id
_entity.type
_entity.pdbx_description
1 polymer ?
#
loop_
_entity_poly.entity_id
_entity_poly.type
_entity_poly.pdbx_seq_one_letter_code
_entity_poly.pdbx_strand_id
1 'polypeptide(L)'
;MITDDNKKLAQWAMEYALKNGCQAAKLVLYTNSNSSFELRDGKMDRLQQSTENGLGLNLYVDGRFGSFSTNRLDKKELETLITNGIESTRYLAVDESRMLADPARYYKGGKPDLQLFDKKLYEVNPDDKVAIARAAAEEVLGKDERIISVDSSYSDGEGSSYRLISNGFEGESKSTWFSVSASVSIKGCLLYTSDAADE
;
A
#
# COMPACT_ATOMS: atom_id res chain seq x y z
N MET A 1 -10.66 9.10 0.79
CA MET A 1 -10.27 10.03 1.90
C MET A 1 -10.82 9.48 3.20
N ILE A 2 -10.02 9.44 4.26
CA ILE A 2 -10.46 9.01 5.59
C ILE A 2 -11.37 10.09 6.18
N THR A 3 -12.60 9.72 6.54
CA THR A 3 -13.61 10.62 7.12
C THR A 3 -13.54 10.59 8.66
N ASP A 4 -14.11 11.62 9.30
CA ASP A 4 -14.20 11.64 10.77
C ASP A 4 -15.06 10.49 11.31
N ASP A 5 -16.06 10.03 10.57
CA ASP A 5 -16.87 8.87 10.97
C ASP A 5 -16.05 7.58 10.92
N ASN A 6 -15.17 7.43 9.92
CA ASN A 6 -14.25 6.30 9.85
C ASN A 6 -13.24 6.32 11.02
N LYS A 7 -12.77 7.51 11.43
CA LYS A 7 -11.88 7.64 12.59
C LYS A 7 -12.60 7.25 13.89
N LYS A 8 -13.83 7.73 14.09
CA LYS A 8 -14.68 7.33 15.23
C LYS A 8 -14.92 5.83 15.26
N LEU A 9 -15.15 5.23 14.08
CA LEU A 9 -15.30 3.78 13.96
C LEU A 9 -14.02 3.04 14.36
N ALA A 10 -12.86 3.53 13.94
CA ALA A 10 -11.56 2.94 14.33
C ALA A 10 -11.29 3.10 15.85
N GLN A 11 -11.62 4.25 16.43
CA GLN A 11 -11.53 4.49 17.87
C GLN A 11 -12.44 3.52 18.64
N TRP A 12 -13.69 3.38 18.20
CA TRP A 12 -14.61 2.41 18.77
C TRP A 12 -14.10 0.97 18.64
N ALA A 13 -13.53 0.59 17.48
CA ALA A 13 -12.97 -0.75 17.27
C ALA A 13 -11.78 -1.03 18.21
N MET A 14 -10.93 -0.03 18.47
CA MET A 14 -9.86 -0.12 19.46
C MET A 14 -10.42 -0.40 20.86
N GLU A 15 -11.41 0.40 21.30
CA GLU A 15 -12.05 0.21 22.59
C GLU A 15 -12.73 -1.16 22.71
N TYR A 16 -13.40 -1.59 21.65
CA TYR A 16 -14.05 -2.90 21.62
C TYR A 16 -13.05 -4.04 21.74
N ALA A 17 -11.92 -3.98 21.04
CA ALA A 17 -10.86 -4.99 21.14
C ALA A 17 -10.30 -5.09 22.57
N LEU A 18 -10.00 -3.95 23.22
CA LEU A 18 -9.48 -3.91 24.58
C LEU A 18 -10.49 -4.43 25.62
N LYS A 19 -11.79 -4.10 25.45
CA LYS A 19 -12.86 -4.59 26.35
C LYS A 19 -13.10 -6.09 26.21
N ASN A 20 -12.79 -6.70 25.07
CA ASN A 20 -13.06 -8.11 24.80
C ASN A 20 -11.85 -9.04 24.93
N GLY A 21 -10.76 -8.58 25.57
CA GLY A 21 -9.66 -9.44 26.01
C GLY A 21 -8.32 -9.22 25.33
N CYS A 22 -8.17 -8.18 24.50
CA CYS A 22 -6.86 -7.74 24.05
C CYS A 22 -6.15 -6.96 25.18
N GLN A 23 -4.91 -7.30 25.49
CA GLN A 23 -4.06 -6.50 26.36
C GLN A 23 -3.50 -5.27 25.64
N ALA A 24 -3.31 -5.38 24.32
CA ALA A 24 -2.88 -4.28 23.49
C ALA A 24 -3.38 -4.46 22.06
N ALA A 25 -3.53 -3.37 21.32
CA ALA A 25 -3.92 -3.40 19.90
C ALA A 25 -3.29 -2.24 19.14
N LYS A 26 -3.14 -2.45 17.82
CA LYS A 26 -2.76 -1.42 16.85
C LYS A 26 -3.74 -1.48 15.69
N LEU A 27 -4.33 -0.35 15.34
CA LEU A 27 -5.24 -0.21 14.21
C LEU A 27 -4.64 0.76 13.20
N VAL A 28 -4.83 0.44 11.92
CA VAL A 28 -4.45 1.31 10.81
C VAL A 28 -5.62 1.34 9.83
N LEU A 29 -6.30 2.47 9.78
CA LEU A 29 -7.26 2.76 8.73
C LEU A 29 -6.50 3.37 7.56
N TYR A 30 -6.74 2.90 6.33
CA TYR A 30 -6.03 3.38 5.15
C TYR A 30 -6.93 3.56 3.95
N THR A 31 -6.53 4.46 3.08
CA THR A 31 -7.09 4.67 1.74
C THR A 31 -5.94 4.89 0.78
N ASN A 32 -5.92 4.13 -0.32
CA ASN A 32 -4.96 4.29 -1.40
C ASN A 32 -5.70 4.46 -2.71
N SER A 33 -5.30 5.42 -3.51
CA SER A 33 -5.79 5.61 -4.88
C SER A 33 -4.60 5.64 -5.82
N ASN A 34 -4.65 4.84 -6.88
CA ASN A 34 -3.57 4.68 -7.83
C ASN A 34 -4.11 4.79 -9.26
N SER A 35 -3.32 5.36 -10.15
CA SER A 35 -3.52 5.29 -11.60
C SER A 35 -2.26 4.85 -12.31
N SER A 36 -2.39 4.05 -13.37
CA SER A 36 -1.29 3.58 -14.20
C SER A 36 -1.68 3.64 -15.66
N PHE A 37 -0.80 4.20 -16.48
CA PHE A 37 -0.90 4.32 -17.92
C PHE A 37 0.29 3.61 -18.53
N GLU A 38 0.05 2.49 -19.20
CA GLU A 38 1.08 1.64 -19.79
C GLU A 38 0.99 1.72 -21.32
N LEU A 39 2.13 1.95 -21.94
CA LEU A 39 2.26 2.01 -23.39
C LEU A 39 3.24 0.93 -23.86
N ARG A 40 2.91 0.32 -24.99
CA ARG A 40 3.79 -0.57 -25.73
C ARG A 40 4.05 0.02 -27.11
N ASP A 41 5.31 0.19 -27.46
CA ASP A 41 5.75 0.80 -28.72
C ASP A 41 5.06 2.15 -28.99
N GLY A 42 4.94 2.98 -27.94
CA GLY A 42 4.31 4.30 -27.96
C GLY A 42 2.79 4.32 -28.07
N LYS A 43 2.12 3.15 -28.10
CA LYS A 43 0.65 3.01 -28.16
C LYS A 43 0.12 2.61 -26.79
N MET A 44 -1.07 3.12 -26.44
CA MET A 44 -1.74 2.72 -25.19
C MET A 44 -1.99 1.22 -25.18
N ASP A 45 -1.45 0.53 -24.18
CA ASP A 45 -1.64 -0.91 -23.94
C ASP A 45 -2.63 -1.12 -22.78
N ARG A 46 -2.45 -0.39 -21.69
CA ARG A 46 -3.28 -0.56 -20.48
C ARG A 46 -3.49 0.74 -19.74
N LEU A 47 -4.70 0.93 -19.23
CA LEU A 47 -5.05 1.95 -18.25
C LEU A 47 -5.69 1.27 -17.04
N GLN A 48 -5.17 1.55 -15.86
CA GLN A 48 -5.71 1.02 -14.62
C GLN A 48 -5.89 2.16 -13.61
N GLN A 49 -7.06 2.19 -12.97
CA GLN A 49 -7.33 3.05 -11.82
C GLN A 49 -7.94 2.19 -10.72
N SER A 50 -7.48 2.41 -9.49
CA SER A 50 -8.00 1.69 -8.33
C SER A 50 -8.07 2.61 -7.13
N THR A 51 -9.09 2.38 -6.29
CA THR A 51 -9.18 2.97 -4.95
C THR A 51 -9.46 1.85 -3.97
N GLU A 52 -8.63 1.75 -2.96
CA GLU A 52 -8.69 0.75 -1.92
C GLU A 52 -8.82 1.42 -0.56
N ASN A 53 -9.74 0.91 0.26
CA ASN A 53 -9.94 1.32 1.65
C ASN A 53 -9.89 0.08 2.54
N GLY A 54 -9.35 0.22 3.72
CA GLY A 54 -9.35 -0.89 4.66
C GLY A 54 -8.95 -0.49 6.08
N LEU A 55 -9.14 -1.44 6.97
CA LEU A 55 -8.70 -1.41 8.35
C LEU A 55 -7.81 -2.62 8.61
N GLY A 56 -6.57 -2.40 9.01
CA GLY A 56 -5.67 -3.40 9.55
C GLY A 56 -5.71 -3.39 11.08
N LEU A 57 -5.74 -4.58 11.68
CA LEU A 57 -5.77 -4.79 13.12
C LEU A 57 -4.63 -5.72 13.53
N ASN A 58 -3.83 -5.27 14.47
CA ASN A 58 -2.88 -6.12 15.18
C ASN A 58 -3.37 -6.27 16.62
N LEU A 59 -3.62 -7.51 17.04
CA LEU A 59 -4.17 -7.85 18.33
C LEU A 59 -3.13 -8.59 19.15
N TYR A 60 -2.97 -8.19 20.41
CA TYR A 60 -2.07 -8.81 21.37
C TYR A 60 -2.92 -9.44 22.48
N VAL A 61 -2.90 -10.76 22.56
CA VAL A 61 -3.77 -11.55 23.41
C VAL A 61 -2.94 -12.64 24.09
N ASP A 62 -2.86 -12.60 25.43
CA ASP A 62 -2.16 -13.60 26.26
C ASP A 62 -0.72 -13.89 25.78
N GLY A 63 0.05 -12.83 25.48
CA GLY A 63 1.43 -12.95 24.98
C GLY A 63 1.55 -13.44 23.53
N ARG A 64 0.45 -13.43 22.78
CA ARG A 64 0.36 -13.86 21.38
C ARG A 64 0.00 -12.68 20.50
N PHE A 65 0.33 -12.79 19.22
CA PHE A 65 0.11 -11.74 18.25
C PHE A 65 -0.68 -12.27 17.04
N GLY A 66 -1.80 -11.61 16.74
CA GLY A 66 -2.59 -11.84 15.53
C GLY A 66 -2.68 -10.58 14.68
N SER A 67 -2.68 -10.74 13.35
CA SER A 67 -2.86 -9.66 12.39
C SER A 67 -4.02 -9.97 11.46
N PHE A 68 -4.95 -9.03 11.34
CA PHE A 68 -6.19 -9.17 10.59
C PHE A 68 -6.44 -7.91 9.76
N SER A 69 -7.21 -8.03 8.69
CA SER A 69 -7.61 -6.88 7.90
C SER A 69 -9.00 -7.06 7.31
N THR A 70 -9.66 -5.95 7.01
CA THR A 70 -10.93 -5.92 6.33
C THR A 70 -11.08 -4.64 5.51
N ASN A 71 -11.81 -4.73 4.41
CA ASN A 71 -12.29 -3.57 3.66
C ASN A 71 -13.75 -3.19 4.00
N ARG A 72 -14.39 -3.95 4.88
CA ARG A 72 -15.76 -3.68 5.36
C ARG A 72 -15.69 -2.83 6.62
N LEU A 73 -15.98 -1.54 6.45
CA LEU A 73 -15.90 -0.52 7.50
C LEU A 73 -17.28 -0.27 8.10
N ASP A 74 -17.90 -1.31 8.61
CA ASP A 74 -19.14 -1.23 9.40
C ASP A 74 -18.98 -1.90 10.77
N LYS A 75 -19.76 -1.43 11.73
CA LYS A 75 -19.62 -1.80 13.13
C LYS A 75 -19.81 -3.30 13.37
N LYS A 76 -20.81 -3.91 12.72
CA LYS A 76 -21.15 -5.33 12.92
C LYS A 76 -20.05 -6.25 12.37
N GLU A 77 -19.51 -5.92 11.20
CA GLU A 77 -18.42 -6.68 10.61
C GLU A 77 -17.15 -6.56 11.45
N LEU A 78 -16.87 -5.36 11.98
CA LEU A 78 -15.71 -5.16 12.86
C LEU A 78 -15.87 -5.89 14.20
N GLU A 79 -17.07 -5.94 14.79
CA GLU A 79 -17.36 -6.76 15.98
C GLU A 79 -17.01 -8.23 15.72
N THR A 80 -17.50 -8.76 14.60
CA THR A 80 -17.25 -10.15 14.23
C THR A 80 -15.76 -10.41 13.98
N LEU A 81 -15.10 -9.52 13.23
CA LEU A 81 -13.66 -9.66 12.92
C LEU A 81 -12.81 -9.61 14.19
N ILE A 82 -13.08 -8.67 15.10
CA ILE A 82 -12.31 -8.52 16.34
C ILE A 82 -12.53 -9.71 17.26
N THR A 83 -13.78 -10.15 17.45
CA THR A 83 -14.09 -11.31 18.30
C THR A 83 -13.40 -12.57 17.79
N ASN A 84 -13.57 -12.89 16.52
CA ASN A 84 -12.92 -14.05 15.89
C ASN A 84 -11.39 -13.91 15.87
N GLY A 85 -10.89 -12.69 15.70
CA GLY A 85 -9.46 -12.38 15.72
C GLY A 85 -8.84 -12.62 17.09
N ILE A 86 -9.51 -12.21 18.18
CA ILE A 86 -9.09 -12.48 19.56
C ILE A 86 -9.05 -14.00 19.82
N GLU A 87 -10.12 -14.70 19.47
CA GLU A 87 -10.20 -16.15 19.64
C GLU A 87 -9.11 -16.87 18.85
N SER A 88 -8.94 -16.54 17.57
CA SER A 88 -7.90 -17.13 16.71
C SER A 88 -6.50 -16.85 17.24
N THR A 89 -6.25 -15.64 17.77
CA THR A 89 -4.93 -15.27 18.31
C THR A 89 -4.55 -16.16 19.51
N ARG A 90 -5.51 -16.63 20.31
CA ARG A 90 -5.26 -17.51 21.45
C ARG A 90 -4.71 -18.87 21.09
N TYR A 91 -4.87 -19.32 19.84
CA TYR A 91 -4.32 -20.58 19.33
C TYR A 91 -2.91 -20.45 18.75
N LEU A 92 -2.39 -19.23 18.61
CA LEU A 92 -1.04 -19.00 18.09
C LEU A 92 0.02 -19.30 19.15
N ALA A 93 1.27 -19.43 18.74
CA ALA A 93 2.39 -19.55 19.68
C ALA A 93 2.62 -18.25 20.43
N VAL A 94 3.05 -18.34 21.68
CA VAL A 94 3.50 -17.18 22.46
C VAL A 94 4.77 -16.61 21.84
N ASP A 95 4.84 -15.32 21.68
CA ASP A 95 5.99 -14.58 21.17
C ASP A 95 6.24 -13.34 22.02
N GLU A 96 7.08 -13.48 23.01
CA GLU A 96 7.41 -12.41 23.97
C GLU A 96 8.15 -11.23 23.31
N SER A 97 8.74 -11.44 22.13
CA SER A 97 9.43 -10.38 21.39
C SER A 97 8.47 -9.45 20.67
N ARG A 98 7.24 -9.89 20.43
CA ARG A 98 6.19 -9.09 19.77
C ARG A 98 5.41 -8.26 20.78
N MET A 99 5.83 -7.03 20.95
CA MET A 99 5.17 -6.05 21.82
C MET A 99 5.01 -4.71 21.11
N LEU A 100 4.17 -3.84 21.65
CA LEU A 100 4.09 -2.45 21.21
C LEU A 100 5.41 -1.73 21.51
N ALA A 101 5.76 -0.78 20.64
CA ALA A 101 6.91 0.08 20.92
C ALA A 101 6.68 0.94 22.17
N ASP A 102 7.77 1.30 22.84
CA ASP A 102 7.74 2.23 23.95
C ASP A 102 7.11 3.57 23.50
N PRO A 103 6.08 4.09 24.21
CA PRO A 103 5.48 5.39 23.90
C PRO A 103 6.48 6.56 23.84
N ALA A 104 7.61 6.47 24.53
CA ALA A 104 8.67 7.48 24.46
C ALA A 104 9.26 7.62 23.03
N ARG A 105 9.17 6.57 22.23
CA ARG A 105 9.66 6.52 20.84
C ARG A 105 8.66 7.02 19.81
N TYR A 106 7.42 7.30 20.20
CA TYR A 106 6.42 7.80 19.28
C TYR A 106 6.66 9.26 18.93
N TYR A 107 6.32 9.57 17.69
CA TYR A 107 6.31 10.96 17.23
C TYR A 107 5.29 11.78 18.02
N LYS A 108 5.75 12.85 18.65
CA LYS A 108 4.96 13.71 19.53
C LYS A 108 4.45 14.98 18.87
N GLY A 109 4.47 15.04 17.56
CA GLY A 109 4.17 16.27 16.84
C GLY A 109 5.38 17.21 16.78
N GLY A 110 5.26 18.24 15.97
CA GLY A 110 6.33 19.19 15.72
C GLY A 110 6.68 19.26 14.23
N LYS A 111 7.67 20.06 13.88
CA LYS A 111 8.12 20.23 12.50
C LYS A 111 9.45 19.55 12.29
N PRO A 112 9.82 19.10 11.09
CA PRO A 112 9.53 19.76 9.81
C PRO A 112 8.33 19.16 9.08
N ASP A 113 7.72 19.97 8.21
CA ASP A 113 6.87 19.48 7.13
C ASP A 113 7.74 18.66 6.17
N LEU A 114 7.44 17.37 6.06
CA LEU A 114 8.21 16.45 5.21
C LEU A 114 7.83 16.56 3.73
N GLN A 115 6.88 17.43 3.38
CA GLN A 115 6.41 17.66 2.00
C GLN A 115 6.01 16.35 1.27
N LEU A 116 5.42 15.41 2.01
CA LEU A 116 5.05 14.10 1.47
C LEU A 116 3.81 14.15 0.57
N PHE A 117 3.06 15.25 0.60
CA PHE A 117 1.82 15.39 -0.14
C PHE A 117 1.85 16.60 -1.06
N ASP A 118 1.73 16.36 -2.36
CA ASP A 118 1.64 17.41 -3.38
C ASP A 118 0.25 17.42 -4.03
N LYS A 119 -0.46 18.53 -3.91
CA LYS A 119 -1.77 18.73 -4.53
C LYS A 119 -1.72 18.77 -6.06
N LYS A 120 -0.56 19.03 -6.65
CA LYS A 120 -0.37 19.03 -8.10
C LYS A 120 -0.69 17.68 -8.74
N LEU A 121 -0.74 16.59 -7.96
CA LEU A 121 -1.23 15.30 -8.43
C LEU A 121 -2.59 15.42 -9.15
N TYR A 122 -3.48 16.29 -8.64
CA TYR A 122 -4.82 16.47 -9.21
C TYR A 122 -4.87 17.38 -10.43
N GLU A 123 -3.78 18.08 -10.74
CA GLU A 123 -3.67 19.00 -11.88
C GLU A 123 -3.16 18.28 -13.13
N VAL A 124 -2.52 17.12 -12.97
CA VAL A 124 -1.99 16.33 -14.09
C VAL A 124 -3.14 15.57 -14.74
N ASN A 125 -3.51 15.98 -15.95
CA ASN A 125 -4.59 15.33 -16.69
C ASN A 125 -4.13 14.01 -17.33
N PRO A 126 -5.06 13.13 -17.77
CA PRO A 126 -4.71 11.85 -18.38
C PRO A 126 -3.84 11.95 -19.64
N ASP A 127 -4.05 12.97 -20.46
CA ASP A 127 -3.28 13.16 -21.70
C ASP A 127 -1.82 13.52 -21.39
N ASP A 128 -1.58 14.33 -20.35
CA ASP A 128 -0.22 14.64 -19.88
C ASP A 128 0.49 13.38 -19.35
N LYS A 129 -0.22 12.52 -18.60
CA LYS A 129 0.33 11.26 -18.12
C LYS A 129 0.75 10.33 -19.26
N VAL A 130 -0.08 10.23 -20.27
CA VAL A 130 0.22 9.49 -21.50
C VAL A 130 1.39 10.10 -22.26
N ALA A 131 1.44 11.43 -22.38
CA ALA A 131 2.54 12.13 -23.04
C ALA A 131 3.88 11.90 -22.33
N ILE A 132 3.91 11.90 -21.00
CA ILE A 132 5.12 11.61 -20.19
C ILE A 132 5.58 10.17 -20.44
N ALA A 133 4.67 9.18 -20.41
CA ALA A 133 5.02 7.79 -20.68
C ALA A 133 5.52 7.61 -22.11
N ARG A 134 4.91 8.29 -23.09
CA ARG A 134 5.33 8.26 -24.50
C ARG A 134 6.71 8.86 -24.68
N ALA A 135 6.99 10.01 -24.08
CA ALA A 135 8.30 10.64 -24.15
C ALA A 135 9.41 9.71 -23.62
N ALA A 136 9.13 8.95 -22.56
CA ALA A 136 10.09 7.96 -22.05
C ALA A 136 10.37 6.82 -23.06
N ALA A 137 9.36 6.39 -23.85
CA ALA A 137 9.56 5.40 -24.92
C ALA A 137 10.31 5.98 -26.13
N GLU A 138 10.02 7.21 -26.52
CA GLU A 138 10.62 7.88 -27.70
C GLU A 138 12.13 8.04 -27.58
N GLU A 139 12.66 8.10 -26.34
CA GLU A 139 14.10 8.16 -26.10
C GLU A 139 14.87 6.92 -26.60
N VAL A 140 14.19 5.79 -26.79
CA VAL A 140 14.83 4.53 -27.19
C VAL A 140 14.17 3.86 -28.40
N LEU A 141 12.89 4.15 -28.66
CA LEU A 141 12.14 3.52 -29.73
C LEU A 141 12.79 3.83 -31.11
N GLY A 142 13.12 2.78 -31.87
CA GLY A 142 13.68 2.88 -33.22
C GLY A 142 15.16 3.33 -33.28
N LYS A 143 15.85 3.46 -32.13
CA LYS A 143 17.26 3.88 -32.10
C LYS A 143 18.26 2.74 -32.32
N ASP A 144 17.85 1.50 -32.16
CA ASP A 144 18.67 0.31 -32.38
C ASP A 144 17.81 -0.79 -33.00
N GLU A 145 18.31 -1.42 -34.08
CA GLU A 145 17.61 -2.50 -34.78
C GLU A 145 17.39 -3.77 -33.96
N ARG A 146 18.12 -3.90 -32.88
CA ARG A 146 17.96 -5.02 -31.92
C ARG A 146 16.78 -4.83 -31.00
N ILE A 147 16.20 -3.64 -30.90
CA ILE A 147 15.04 -3.37 -30.05
C ILE A 147 13.81 -4.02 -30.69
N ILE A 148 13.21 -4.97 -29.95
CA ILE A 148 12.00 -5.71 -30.38
C ILE A 148 10.76 -4.95 -29.94
N SER A 149 10.73 -4.45 -28.70
CA SER A 149 9.64 -3.67 -28.15
C SER A 149 10.11 -2.74 -27.04
N VAL A 150 9.36 -1.70 -26.80
CA VAL A 150 9.56 -0.73 -25.72
C VAL A 150 8.27 -0.64 -24.93
N ASP A 151 8.34 -1.01 -23.64
CA ASP A 151 7.27 -0.81 -22.69
C ASP A 151 7.59 0.43 -21.85
N SER A 152 6.65 1.35 -21.75
CA SER A 152 6.79 2.55 -20.91
C SER A 152 5.55 2.78 -20.07
N SER A 153 5.70 3.40 -18.92
CA SER A 153 4.57 3.71 -18.06
C SER A 153 4.73 5.01 -17.30
N TYR A 154 3.60 5.60 -17.00
CA TYR A 154 3.43 6.60 -15.96
C TYR A 154 2.47 6.05 -14.92
N SER A 155 2.83 6.18 -13.65
CA SER A 155 1.97 5.80 -12.55
C SER A 155 2.02 6.86 -11.47
N ASP A 156 0.89 7.13 -10.85
CA ASP A 156 0.78 8.04 -9.71
C ASP A 156 -0.25 7.54 -8.70
N GLY A 157 -0.21 8.13 -7.52
CA GLY A 157 -1.20 7.82 -6.52
C GLY A 157 -1.08 8.65 -5.26
N GLU A 158 -2.09 8.52 -4.42
CA GLU A 158 -2.10 9.06 -3.08
C GLU A 158 -2.43 7.98 -2.06
N GLY A 159 -1.83 8.11 -0.89
CA GLY A 159 -2.14 7.29 0.27
C GLY A 159 -2.49 8.16 1.47
N SER A 160 -3.48 7.73 2.24
CA SER A 160 -3.82 8.32 3.53
C SER A 160 -3.91 7.21 4.57
N SER A 161 -3.40 7.44 5.75
CA SER A 161 -3.58 6.51 6.87
C SER A 161 -3.87 7.25 8.17
N TYR A 162 -4.71 6.62 8.99
CA TYR A 162 -4.97 7.00 10.36
C TYR A 162 -4.61 5.82 11.25
N ARG A 163 -3.74 6.04 12.22
CA ARG A 163 -3.18 4.99 13.06
C ARG A 163 -3.49 5.24 14.51
N LEU A 164 -3.97 4.19 15.18
CA LEU A 164 -4.17 4.13 16.62
C LEU A 164 -3.32 3.02 17.21
N ILE A 165 -2.68 3.29 18.35
CA ILE A 165 -1.99 2.28 19.15
C ILE A 165 -2.47 2.43 20.59
N SER A 166 -2.87 1.32 21.20
CA SER A 166 -3.56 1.33 22.51
C SER A 166 -2.76 1.91 23.67
N ASN A 167 -1.44 2.03 23.52
CA ASN A 167 -0.56 2.64 24.51
C ASN A 167 -0.29 4.14 24.27
N GLY A 168 -1.20 4.83 23.55
CA GLY A 168 -1.26 6.29 23.53
C GLY A 168 -0.80 6.97 22.24
N PHE A 169 -0.64 6.25 21.13
CA PHE A 169 -0.36 6.87 19.83
C PHE A 169 -1.63 7.06 19.02
N GLU A 170 -1.81 8.25 18.51
CA GLU A 170 -2.77 8.59 17.47
C GLU A 170 -2.09 9.50 16.45
N GLY A 171 -2.22 9.18 15.15
CA GLY A 171 -1.57 9.96 14.12
C GLY A 171 -2.13 9.70 12.72
N GLU A 172 -1.99 10.71 11.88
CA GLU A 172 -2.40 10.67 10.49
C GLU A 172 -1.19 10.90 9.59
N SER A 173 -1.21 10.27 8.43
CA SER A 173 -0.28 10.59 7.36
C SER A 173 -0.99 10.64 6.02
N LYS A 174 -0.49 11.48 5.14
CA LYS A 174 -0.91 11.57 3.75
C LYS A 174 0.31 11.74 2.88
N SER A 175 0.34 11.03 1.76
CA SER A 175 1.44 11.12 0.80
C SER A 175 0.93 10.97 -0.62
N THR A 176 1.69 11.54 -1.55
CA THR A 176 1.54 11.31 -2.99
C THR A 176 2.83 10.72 -3.53
N TRP A 177 2.73 10.01 -4.62
CA TRP A 177 3.86 9.46 -5.34
C TRP A 177 3.58 9.46 -6.82
N PHE A 178 4.63 9.47 -7.61
CA PHE A 178 4.57 9.24 -9.05
C PHE A 178 5.83 8.49 -9.50
N SER A 179 5.70 7.78 -10.60
CA SER A 179 6.77 7.01 -11.20
C SER A 179 6.64 7.05 -12.72
N VAL A 180 7.79 7.15 -13.38
CA VAL A 180 7.91 6.97 -14.82
C VAL A 180 8.91 5.87 -15.05
N SER A 181 8.58 4.93 -15.94
CA SER A 181 9.51 3.87 -16.31
C SER A 181 9.49 3.60 -17.82
N ALA A 182 10.62 3.13 -18.32
CA ALA A 182 10.72 2.55 -19.64
C ALA A 182 11.60 1.30 -19.56
N SER A 183 11.20 0.27 -20.31
CA SER A 183 11.97 -0.96 -20.44
C SER A 183 11.99 -1.39 -21.90
N VAL A 184 13.07 -2.01 -22.33
CA VAL A 184 13.27 -2.46 -23.70
C VAL A 184 13.53 -3.95 -23.73
N SER A 185 12.88 -4.60 -24.70
CA SER A 185 13.20 -5.97 -25.09
C SER A 185 14.12 -5.93 -26.29
N ILE A 186 15.29 -6.55 -26.16
CA ILE A 186 16.28 -6.60 -27.24
C ILE A 186 16.50 -8.01 -27.74
N LYS A 187 16.72 -8.15 -29.05
CA LYS A 187 17.12 -9.40 -29.68
C LYS A 187 18.53 -9.76 -29.21
N GLY A 188 18.64 -10.77 -28.32
CA GLY A 188 19.90 -11.31 -27.87
C GLY A 188 20.47 -12.31 -28.89
N CYS A 189 21.79 -12.53 -28.85
CA CYS A 189 22.37 -13.71 -29.46
C CYS A 189 21.98 -14.91 -28.58
N LEU A 190 21.08 -15.76 -29.07
CA LEU A 190 20.76 -17.01 -28.42
C LEU A 190 21.96 -17.93 -28.54
N LEU A 191 22.81 -17.96 -27.53
CA LEU A 191 23.67 -19.11 -27.26
C LEU A 191 22.75 -20.23 -26.79
N TYR A 192 22.27 -21.04 -27.72
CA TYR A 192 21.72 -22.36 -27.37
C TYR A 192 22.87 -23.24 -26.93
N THR A 193 23.05 -23.37 -25.64
CA THR A 193 23.74 -24.50 -25.05
C THR A 193 22.71 -25.51 -24.60
N SER A 194 22.13 -26.22 -25.52
CA SER A 194 21.41 -27.45 -25.19
C SER A 194 21.78 -28.50 -26.20
N ASP A 195 22.98 -28.99 -26.11
CA ASP A 195 23.28 -30.33 -26.49
C ASP A 195 23.46 -31.14 -25.21
N ALA A 196 22.36 -31.38 -24.54
CA ALA A 196 22.27 -32.42 -23.54
C ALA A 196 21.17 -33.30 -24.00
N ALA A 197 21.53 -34.16 -24.89
CA ALA A 197 20.77 -35.39 -24.99
C ALA A 197 21.36 -36.24 -26.08
N ASP A 198 21.50 -37.31 -25.80
CA ASP A 198 21.62 -38.60 -26.49
C ASP A 198 22.79 -39.33 -25.92
N GLU A 199 22.48 -39.96 -24.81
CA GLU A 199 22.87 -41.36 -24.56
C GLU A 199 21.86 -42.00 -23.62
#